data_2f0f92530270d6fd140451a4d46f1f65
#
_entry.id   2f0f92530270d6fd140451a4d46f1f65
#
_cell.length_a   1.000
_cell.length_b   1.000
_cell.length_c   1.000
_cell.angle_alpha   90.00
_cell.angle_beta   90.00
_cell.angle_gamma   90.00
#
_symmetry.space_group_name_H-M   'P 1'
#
loop_
_entity.id
_entity.type
_entity.pdbx_description
1 polymer ?
#
loop_
_entity_poly.entity_id
_entity_poly.type
_entity_poly.pdbx_seq_one_letter_code
_entity_poly.pdbx_strand_id
1 'polypeptide(L)'
;MPQSYIRCLNELYCHVGTHVGRFAANQAMDRAREAIARVRSHNLPFDVDDEEICQAAARYVRRCAEAAARYVRARWQGAAALADRPPPPTYERDILRSAGLPDTDPGRPRMLDDHWWRRQLRRAVGRDIDQVGRLVGVVYRRAQCYCADLTVQRRAQQQQRIARTLRNLELVIGPRGDRTQQTRLPLDEVVAGSVSNPRIRRTELMTRIGGIEDWAVAQGWGASFITVTAPGAYHARTAEGRPYDWNGSTPREVQDYLMRVWARTRAAWRRAGLSPVGLRVVEPHHDGTPHWHGLIFAPRAQLDAIEATARAYALAEAPDEPGAAEHRFTAVRIDRRKGRAAGYVAKYIAKAVDGFNVDTDRHGNPGDRAAARIRAWASTWGIRQFQFFGAPPVGVWRELRRAHGAPAGPLGNAWRAADLGLWAEYMRVMEATPVRLARAWSDKSNKYGEPVGNIVVGVEYDGVRLPTRREWRIERRAGGDLGGLAITVRPNMLGLSTDQNTRYSDRAEIDIPRPRPWHTPGHKTPGAHGPPGPET
;
A
#
# COMPACT_ATOMS: atom_id res chain seq x y z
N MET A 1 -12.68 -23.32 -11.87
CA MET A 1 -12.89 -22.83 -10.49
C MET A 1 -12.56 -23.98 -9.53
N PRO A 2 -11.80 -23.77 -8.44
CA PRO A 2 -11.45 -24.81 -7.48
C PRO A 2 -12.67 -25.49 -6.87
N GLN A 3 -12.58 -26.79 -6.59
CA GLN A 3 -13.71 -27.56 -6.04
C GLN A 3 -14.21 -27.01 -4.69
N SER A 4 -13.29 -26.48 -3.86
CA SER A 4 -13.66 -25.82 -2.59
C SER A 4 -14.61 -24.65 -2.79
N TYR A 5 -14.41 -23.84 -3.85
CA TYR A 5 -15.29 -22.72 -4.19
C TYR A 5 -16.66 -23.19 -4.68
N ILE A 6 -16.72 -24.26 -5.45
CA ILE A 6 -17.98 -24.87 -5.92
C ILE A 6 -18.78 -25.37 -4.72
N ARG A 7 -18.15 -26.09 -3.80
CA ARG A 7 -18.80 -26.59 -2.58
C ARG A 7 -19.36 -25.44 -1.74
N CYS A 8 -18.54 -24.44 -1.44
CA CYS A 8 -18.99 -23.28 -0.67
C CYS A 8 -20.11 -22.50 -1.36
N LEU A 9 -20.12 -22.44 -2.69
CA LEU A 9 -21.21 -21.81 -3.44
C LEU A 9 -22.54 -22.56 -3.27
N ASN A 10 -22.48 -23.91 -3.31
CA ASN A 10 -23.66 -24.75 -3.07
C ASN A 10 -24.16 -24.62 -1.62
N GLU A 11 -23.23 -24.64 -0.65
CA GLU A 11 -23.55 -24.42 0.76
C GLU A 11 -24.20 -23.04 1.00
N LEU A 12 -23.68 -21.99 0.35
CA LEU A 12 -24.26 -20.64 0.39
C LEU A 12 -25.68 -20.64 -0.15
N TYR A 13 -25.91 -21.25 -1.31
CA TYR A 13 -27.24 -21.32 -1.92
C TYR A 13 -28.24 -22.02 -1.00
N CYS A 14 -27.89 -23.20 -0.48
CA CYS A 14 -28.72 -23.96 0.44
C CYS A 14 -29.01 -23.16 1.73
N HIS A 15 -27.96 -22.58 2.34
CA HIS A 15 -28.13 -21.83 3.58
C HIS A 15 -29.03 -20.60 3.40
N VAL A 16 -28.77 -19.78 2.39
CA VAL A 16 -29.59 -18.57 2.13
C VAL A 16 -31.01 -18.99 1.73
N GLY A 17 -31.16 -20.02 0.93
CA GLY A 17 -32.47 -20.54 0.52
C GLY A 17 -33.33 -21.03 1.69
N THR A 18 -32.70 -21.66 2.70
CA THR A 18 -33.37 -22.20 3.88
C THR A 18 -33.71 -21.09 4.91
N HIS A 19 -32.80 -20.13 5.13
CA HIS A 19 -32.93 -19.18 6.23
C HIS A 19 -33.45 -17.81 5.81
N VAL A 20 -33.30 -17.40 4.54
CA VAL A 20 -33.69 -16.08 4.03
C VAL A 20 -34.73 -16.21 2.90
N GLY A 21 -34.74 -17.33 2.20
CA GLY A 21 -35.68 -17.63 1.13
C GLY A 21 -35.05 -17.73 -0.25
N ARG A 22 -35.73 -18.40 -1.19
CA ARG A 22 -35.23 -18.70 -2.55
C ARG A 22 -34.87 -17.46 -3.35
N PHE A 23 -35.58 -16.35 -3.18
CA PHE A 23 -35.28 -15.11 -3.90
C PHE A 23 -33.89 -14.56 -3.53
N ALA A 24 -33.58 -14.50 -2.23
CA ALA A 24 -32.26 -14.07 -1.76
C ALA A 24 -31.14 -15.03 -2.17
N ALA A 25 -31.41 -16.35 -2.19
CA ALA A 25 -30.45 -17.35 -2.68
C ALA A 25 -30.15 -17.14 -4.17
N ASN A 26 -31.15 -16.88 -4.99
CA ASN A 26 -30.96 -16.58 -6.41
C ASN A 26 -30.14 -15.30 -6.62
N GLN A 27 -30.43 -14.22 -5.89
CA GLN A 27 -29.65 -12.99 -5.95
C GLN A 27 -28.16 -13.22 -5.55
N ALA A 28 -27.91 -14.05 -4.54
CA ALA A 28 -26.53 -14.40 -4.16
C ALA A 28 -25.81 -15.16 -5.27
N MET A 29 -26.53 -16.07 -5.95
CA MET A 29 -26.00 -16.81 -7.11
C MET A 29 -25.74 -15.92 -8.32
N ASP A 30 -26.60 -14.96 -8.60
CA ASP A 30 -26.43 -14.03 -9.72
C ASP A 30 -25.20 -13.13 -9.48
N ARG A 31 -25.02 -12.61 -8.27
CA ARG A 31 -23.80 -11.88 -7.89
C ARG A 31 -22.53 -12.73 -8.05
N ALA A 32 -22.60 -14.01 -7.66
CA ALA A 32 -21.48 -14.93 -7.83
C ALA A 32 -21.19 -15.22 -9.32
N ARG A 33 -22.23 -15.42 -10.13
CA ARG A 33 -22.13 -15.60 -11.60
C ARG A 33 -21.47 -14.39 -12.26
N GLU A 34 -21.90 -13.18 -11.92
CA GLU A 34 -21.31 -11.95 -12.47
C GLU A 34 -19.83 -11.82 -12.09
N ALA A 35 -19.47 -12.10 -10.84
CA ALA A 35 -18.08 -12.06 -10.40
C ALA A 35 -17.22 -13.11 -11.10
N ILE A 36 -17.73 -14.34 -11.29
CA ILE A 36 -17.07 -15.40 -12.06
C ILE A 36 -16.94 -15.00 -13.55
N ALA A 37 -17.97 -14.38 -14.11
CA ALA A 37 -17.91 -13.88 -15.48
C ALA A 37 -16.82 -12.82 -15.66
N ARG A 38 -16.65 -11.91 -14.68
CA ARG A 38 -15.52 -10.94 -14.67
C ARG A 38 -14.17 -11.67 -14.66
N VAL A 39 -13.97 -12.68 -13.83
CA VAL A 39 -12.73 -13.48 -13.85
C VAL A 39 -12.50 -14.09 -15.22
N ARG A 40 -13.53 -14.68 -15.84
CA ARG A 40 -13.45 -15.28 -17.18
C ARG A 40 -13.17 -14.27 -18.29
N SER A 41 -13.65 -13.03 -18.15
CA SER A 41 -13.40 -11.97 -19.14
C SER A 41 -11.93 -11.61 -19.33
N HIS A 42 -11.08 -11.98 -18.35
CA HIS A 42 -9.62 -11.79 -18.48
C HIS A 42 -8.95 -12.81 -19.41
N ASN A 43 -9.68 -13.81 -19.91
CA ASN A 43 -9.14 -14.92 -20.72
C ASN A 43 -7.97 -15.65 -20.04
N LEU A 44 -8.08 -15.83 -18.73
CA LEU A 44 -7.11 -16.50 -17.87
C LEU A 44 -7.81 -17.55 -17.01
N PRO A 45 -7.15 -18.66 -16.65
CA PRO A 45 -7.70 -19.63 -15.72
C PRO A 45 -7.97 -19.00 -14.34
N PHE A 46 -8.89 -19.59 -13.58
CA PHE A 46 -9.26 -19.07 -12.26
C PHE A 46 -8.09 -19.17 -11.25
N ASP A 47 -7.29 -20.21 -11.35
CA ASP A 47 -6.09 -20.50 -10.56
C ASP A 47 -4.81 -19.95 -11.18
N VAL A 48 -4.93 -19.03 -12.17
CA VAL A 48 -3.82 -18.39 -12.87
C VAL A 48 -2.69 -17.98 -11.94
N ASP A 49 -1.49 -18.36 -12.28
CA ASP A 49 -0.28 -18.00 -11.56
C ASP A 49 0.35 -16.69 -12.08
N ASP A 50 1.43 -16.24 -11.42
CA ASP A 50 2.11 -15.00 -11.81
C ASP A 50 2.86 -15.12 -13.14
N GLU A 51 3.31 -16.32 -13.53
CA GLU A 51 3.96 -16.57 -14.82
C GLU A 51 2.97 -16.46 -15.98
N GLU A 52 1.82 -17.08 -15.84
CA GLU A 52 0.74 -17.02 -16.84
C GLU A 52 0.24 -15.58 -17.04
N ILE A 53 0.18 -14.77 -15.97
CA ILE A 53 -0.12 -13.33 -16.08
C ILE A 53 0.97 -12.61 -16.87
N CYS A 54 2.25 -12.94 -16.65
CA CYS A 54 3.34 -12.35 -17.42
C CYS A 54 3.29 -12.73 -18.90
N GLN A 55 2.98 -13.99 -19.21
CA GLN A 55 2.79 -14.47 -20.58
C GLN A 55 1.59 -13.81 -21.25
N ALA A 56 0.48 -13.65 -20.54
CA ALA A 56 -0.68 -12.91 -21.04
C ALA A 56 -0.34 -11.45 -21.36
N ALA A 57 0.40 -10.78 -20.49
CA ALA A 57 0.88 -9.42 -20.72
C ALA A 57 1.68 -9.32 -22.03
N ALA A 58 2.62 -10.25 -22.24
CA ALA A 58 3.41 -10.32 -23.48
C ALA A 58 2.54 -10.57 -24.72
N ARG A 59 1.49 -11.42 -24.63
CA ARG A 59 0.53 -11.62 -25.71
C ARG A 59 -0.23 -10.34 -26.06
N TYR A 60 -0.69 -9.58 -25.06
CA TYR A 60 -1.38 -8.32 -25.30
C TYR A 60 -0.49 -7.26 -25.93
N VAL A 61 0.77 -7.15 -25.51
CA VAL A 61 1.76 -6.26 -26.16
C VAL A 61 1.91 -6.61 -27.65
N ARG A 62 2.08 -7.90 -27.98
CA ARG A 62 2.17 -8.33 -29.39
C ARG A 62 0.91 -7.94 -30.18
N ARG A 63 -0.29 -8.21 -29.66
CA ARG A 63 -1.55 -7.81 -30.30
C ARG A 63 -1.63 -6.30 -30.55
N CYS A 64 -1.19 -5.48 -29.60
CA CYS A 64 -1.14 -4.03 -29.77
C CYS A 64 -0.13 -3.62 -30.85
N ALA A 65 1.05 -4.22 -30.87
CA ALA A 65 2.08 -3.95 -31.88
C ALA A 65 1.61 -4.34 -33.30
N GLU A 66 0.98 -5.51 -33.44
CA GLU A 66 0.42 -5.98 -34.72
C GLU A 66 -0.74 -5.09 -35.20
N ALA A 67 -1.63 -4.66 -34.30
CA ALA A 67 -2.72 -3.76 -34.63
C ALA A 67 -2.20 -2.40 -35.10
N ALA A 68 -1.19 -1.86 -34.41
CA ALA A 68 -0.51 -0.62 -34.77
C ALA A 68 0.17 -0.75 -36.15
N ALA A 69 0.87 -1.86 -36.39
CA ALA A 69 1.53 -2.11 -37.66
C ALA A 69 0.53 -2.27 -38.85
N ARG A 70 -0.61 -2.94 -38.64
CA ARG A 70 -1.70 -3.03 -39.64
C ARG A 70 -2.24 -1.65 -39.96
N TYR A 71 -2.48 -0.82 -38.95
CA TYR A 71 -2.97 0.53 -39.15
C TYR A 71 -1.98 1.39 -39.94
N VAL A 72 -0.69 1.35 -39.63
CA VAL A 72 0.36 2.06 -40.35
C VAL A 72 0.40 1.59 -41.83
N ARG A 73 0.37 0.29 -42.09
CA ARG A 73 0.35 -0.26 -43.46
C ARG A 73 -0.87 0.19 -44.27
N ALA A 74 -2.07 0.12 -43.68
CA ALA A 74 -3.28 0.59 -44.33
C ALA A 74 -3.22 2.07 -44.70
N ARG A 75 -2.58 2.89 -43.84
CA ARG A 75 -2.34 4.31 -44.12
C ARG A 75 -1.36 4.55 -45.30
N TRP A 76 -0.34 3.67 -45.46
CA TRP A 76 0.62 3.79 -46.56
C TRP A 76 0.09 3.28 -47.89
N GLN A 77 -0.86 2.34 -47.89
CA GLN A 77 -1.33 1.62 -49.07
C GLN A 77 -2.49 2.29 -49.84
N GLY A 78 -3.05 3.41 -49.38
CA GLY A 78 -4.12 3.96 -50.20
C GLY A 78 -4.92 5.13 -49.68
N ALA A 79 -4.40 5.85 -48.70
CA ALA A 79 -5.26 6.83 -48.08
C ALA A 79 -4.61 8.18 -47.91
N ALA A 80 -4.37 8.88 -48.98
CA ALA A 80 -4.17 10.34 -48.93
C ALA A 80 -5.32 11.05 -48.18
N ALA A 81 -6.53 10.50 -48.18
CA ALA A 81 -7.70 11.00 -47.44
C ALA A 81 -7.69 10.70 -45.92
N LEU A 82 -6.82 9.80 -45.44
CA LEU A 82 -6.70 9.44 -44.01
C LEU A 82 -5.45 10.05 -43.36
N ALA A 83 -4.66 10.82 -44.12
CA ALA A 83 -3.37 11.33 -43.65
C ALA A 83 -3.47 12.23 -42.42
N ASP A 84 -4.57 12.97 -42.25
CA ASP A 84 -4.78 13.93 -41.17
C ASP A 84 -5.62 13.42 -39.98
N ARG A 85 -6.11 12.17 -40.06
CA ARG A 85 -6.86 11.59 -38.92
C ARG A 85 -5.96 10.70 -38.09
N PRO A 86 -5.85 10.98 -36.76
CA PRO A 86 -5.26 9.99 -35.85
C PRO A 86 -6.04 8.67 -35.96
N PRO A 87 -5.37 7.51 -35.72
CA PRO A 87 -6.08 6.24 -35.72
C PRO A 87 -7.29 6.33 -34.80
N PRO A 88 -8.44 5.79 -35.20
CA PRO A 88 -9.51 5.68 -34.23
C PRO A 88 -8.99 4.86 -33.05
N PRO A 89 -9.19 5.32 -31.81
CA PRO A 89 -8.73 4.61 -30.60
C PRO A 89 -9.48 3.29 -30.35
N THR A 90 -10.22 2.81 -31.34
CA THR A 90 -11.12 1.66 -31.25
C THR A 90 -10.37 0.34 -31.00
N TYR A 91 -9.25 0.09 -31.68
CA TYR A 91 -8.54 -1.18 -31.48
C TYR A 91 -7.90 -1.31 -30.11
N GLU A 92 -7.44 -0.21 -29.53
CA GLU A 92 -6.87 -0.17 -28.18
C GLU A 92 -7.94 -0.51 -27.14
N ARG A 93 -9.13 0.07 -27.27
CA ARG A 93 -10.30 -0.24 -26.45
C ARG A 93 -10.76 -1.68 -26.59
N ASP A 94 -10.78 -2.21 -27.81
CA ASP A 94 -11.16 -3.60 -28.07
C ASP A 94 -10.17 -4.59 -27.45
N ILE A 95 -8.88 -4.29 -27.48
CA ILE A 95 -7.87 -5.10 -26.80
C ILE A 95 -8.04 -5.03 -25.27
N LEU A 96 -8.31 -3.84 -24.69
CA LEU A 96 -8.59 -3.70 -23.26
C LEU A 96 -9.84 -4.50 -22.86
N ARG A 97 -10.94 -4.37 -23.60
CA ARG A 97 -12.16 -5.15 -23.35
C ARG A 97 -11.90 -6.65 -23.46
N SER A 98 -11.13 -7.09 -24.45
CA SER A 98 -10.76 -8.50 -24.61
C SER A 98 -9.88 -9.03 -23.46
N ALA A 99 -9.27 -8.16 -22.68
CA ALA A 99 -8.52 -8.48 -21.49
C ALA A 99 -9.35 -8.32 -20.20
N GLY A 100 -10.64 -7.99 -20.32
CA GLY A 100 -11.49 -7.70 -19.16
C GLY A 100 -11.08 -6.45 -18.39
N LEU A 101 -10.39 -5.51 -19.04
CA LEU A 101 -9.94 -4.26 -18.42
C LEU A 101 -10.91 -3.10 -18.74
N PRO A 102 -10.99 -2.07 -17.89
CA PRO A 102 -11.82 -0.90 -18.12
C PRO A 102 -11.51 -0.22 -19.46
N ASP A 103 -12.54 0.26 -20.13
CA ASP A 103 -12.46 1.02 -21.37
C ASP A 103 -11.93 2.44 -21.08
N THR A 104 -10.62 2.54 -20.96
CA THR A 104 -9.89 3.80 -20.74
C THR A 104 -8.91 4.04 -21.87
N ASP A 105 -8.43 5.26 -22.00
CA ASP A 105 -7.32 5.57 -22.92
C ASP A 105 -5.99 5.65 -22.15
N PRO A 106 -5.20 4.58 -22.06
CA PRO A 106 -3.91 4.60 -21.38
C PRO A 106 -2.80 5.26 -22.22
N GLY A 107 -3.06 5.55 -23.49
CA GLY A 107 -2.06 5.95 -24.47
C GLY A 107 -1.26 4.77 -25.05
N ARG A 108 -0.94 4.86 -26.34
CA ARG A 108 -0.22 3.81 -27.09
C ARG A 108 1.10 3.35 -26.44
N PRO A 109 1.97 4.24 -25.93
CA PRO A 109 3.23 3.80 -25.29
C PRO A 109 3.03 2.85 -24.10
N ARG A 110 1.92 2.98 -23.36
CA ARG A 110 1.57 2.06 -22.28
C ARG A 110 1.07 0.73 -22.78
N MET A 111 0.30 0.73 -23.87
CA MET A 111 -0.20 -0.49 -24.51
C MET A 111 0.93 -1.36 -25.09
N LEU A 112 2.06 -0.75 -25.40
CA LEU A 112 3.27 -1.45 -25.86
C LEU A 112 4.24 -1.83 -24.73
N ASP A 113 3.86 -1.61 -23.46
CA ASP A 113 4.68 -1.92 -22.30
C ASP A 113 4.13 -3.14 -21.53
N ASP A 114 4.85 -4.24 -21.54
CA ASP A 114 4.45 -5.47 -20.85
C ASP A 114 4.36 -5.28 -19.32
N HIS A 115 5.17 -4.43 -18.75
CA HIS A 115 5.10 -4.09 -17.32
C HIS A 115 3.81 -3.34 -16.97
N TRP A 116 3.31 -2.50 -17.88
CA TRP A 116 2.01 -1.87 -17.72
C TRP A 116 0.91 -2.93 -17.71
N TRP A 117 0.89 -3.85 -18.69
CA TRP A 117 -0.06 -4.94 -18.77
C TRP A 117 -0.02 -5.86 -17.55
N ARG A 118 1.17 -6.29 -17.11
CA ARG A 118 1.33 -7.09 -15.89
C ARG A 118 0.69 -6.41 -14.68
N ARG A 119 0.87 -5.09 -14.53
CA ARG A 119 0.26 -4.35 -13.42
C ARG A 119 -1.26 -4.31 -13.51
N GLN A 120 -1.82 -4.09 -14.70
CA GLN A 120 -3.26 -4.04 -14.88
C GLN A 120 -3.88 -5.42 -14.63
N LEU A 121 -3.36 -6.47 -15.26
CA LEU A 121 -3.85 -7.84 -15.11
C LEU A 121 -3.74 -8.33 -13.66
N ARG A 122 -2.59 -8.16 -13.01
CA ARG A 122 -2.43 -8.52 -11.59
C ARG A 122 -3.46 -7.86 -10.69
N ARG A 123 -3.79 -6.60 -10.98
CA ARG A 123 -4.77 -5.85 -10.20
C ARG A 123 -6.18 -6.32 -10.48
N ALA A 124 -6.57 -6.44 -11.73
CA ALA A 124 -7.92 -6.81 -12.13
C ALA A 124 -8.22 -8.26 -11.72
N VAL A 125 -7.46 -9.21 -12.24
CA VAL A 125 -7.60 -10.64 -11.93
C VAL A 125 -7.50 -10.92 -10.42
N GLY A 126 -6.54 -10.28 -9.75
CA GLY A 126 -6.36 -10.44 -8.31
C GLY A 126 -7.57 -10.02 -7.50
N ARG A 127 -8.17 -8.90 -7.84
CA ARG A 127 -9.37 -8.37 -7.16
C ARG A 127 -10.59 -9.21 -7.45
N ASP A 128 -10.80 -9.59 -8.71
CA ASP A 128 -11.97 -10.36 -9.10
C ASP A 128 -11.97 -11.75 -8.47
N ILE A 129 -10.82 -12.43 -8.41
CA ILE A 129 -10.72 -13.74 -7.75
C ILE A 129 -10.89 -13.62 -6.23
N ASP A 130 -10.31 -12.62 -5.58
CA ASP A 130 -10.51 -12.41 -4.15
C ASP A 130 -11.97 -12.08 -3.82
N GLN A 131 -12.63 -11.28 -4.67
CA GLN A 131 -14.05 -10.97 -4.54
C GLN A 131 -14.94 -12.19 -4.73
N VAL A 132 -14.64 -13.07 -5.69
CA VAL A 132 -15.34 -14.36 -5.82
C VAL A 132 -15.17 -15.16 -4.53
N GLY A 133 -13.97 -15.23 -3.96
CA GLY A 133 -13.73 -15.92 -2.68
C GLY A 133 -14.59 -15.40 -1.54
N ARG A 134 -14.81 -14.09 -1.47
CA ARG A 134 -15.73 -13.46 -0.50
C ARG A 134 -17.19 -13.82 -0.79
N LEU A 135 -17.62 -13.72 -2.05
CA LEU A 135 -18.98 -14.01 -2.48
C LEU A 135 -19.38 -15.47 -2.23
N VAL A 136 -18.54 -16.42 -2.60
CA VAL A 136 -18.83 -17.85 -2.36
C VAL A 136 -18.59 -18.28 -0.92
N GLY A 137 -18.02 -17.39 -0.09
CA GLY A 137 -17.88 -17.58 1.35
C GLY A 137 -16.71 -18.44 1.78
N VAL A 138 -15.63 -18.51 1.02
CA VAL A 138 -14.38 -19.14 1.49
C VAL A 138 -13.55 -18.20 2.38
N VAL A 139 -13.82 -16.87 2.33
CA VAL A 139 -13.08 -15.88 3.12
C VAL A 139 -13.82 -15.57 4.41
N TYR A 140 -13.42 -16.19 5.50
CA TYR A 140 -13.88 -15.93 6.86
C TYR A 140 -12.95 -16.55 7.90
N ARG A 141 -13.22 -16.33 9.20
CA ARG A 141 -12.34 -16.64 10.34
C ARG A 141 -11.79 -18.07 10.34
N ARG A 142 -12.63 -19.09 10.11
CA ARG A 142 -12.28 -20.53 10.24
C ARG A 142 -11.83 -21.17 8.93
N ALA A 143 -11.75 -20.39 7.83
CA ALA A 143 -11.29 -20.87 6.53
C ALA A 143 -10.13 -20.01 6.02
N GLN A 144 -10.33 -19.23 4.96
CA GLN A 144 -9.29 -18.38 4.37
C GLN A 144 -9.37 -16.96 4.95
N CYS A 145 -8.90 -16.80 6.18
CA CYS A 145 -9.00 -15.54 6.92
C CYS A 145 -8.32 -14.38 6.16
N TYR A 146 -8.95 -13.21 6.11
CA TYR A 146 -8.49 -11.94 5.51
C TYR A 146 -8.56 -11.85 3.98
N CYS A 147 -8.20 -12.89 3.24
CA CYS A 147 -8.25 -12.95 1.79
C CYS A 147 -8.19 -14.41 1.30
N ALA A 148 -8.50 -14.63 0.02
CA ALA A 148 -8.43 -15.93 -0.61
C ALA A 148 -6.99 -16.49 -0.64
N ASP A 149 -6.82 -17.81 -0.52
CA ASP A 149 -5.50 -18.47 -0.58
C ASP A 149 -4.80 -18.23 -1.92
N LEU A 150 -5.54 -18.22 -3.02
CA LEU A 150 -5.02 -17.87 -4.35
C LEU A 150 -4.40 -16.46 -4.38
N THR A 151 -4.95 -15.52 -3.60
CA THR A 151 -4.40 -14.17 -3.43
C THR A 151 -3.03 -14.22 -2.76
N VAL A 152 -2.89 -15.04 -1.72
CA VAL A 152 -1.62 -15.24 -1.00
C VAL A 152 -0.58 -15.92 -1.87
N GLN A 153 -0.94 -17.01 -2.55
CA GLN A 153 -0.06 -17.77 -3.43
C GLN A 153 0.52 -16.90 -4.55
N ARG A 154 -0.33 -16.18 -5.27
CA ARG A 154 0.13 -15.26 -6.34
C ARG A 154 1.04 -14.16 -5.82
N ARG A 155 0.75 -13.63 -4.64
CA ARG A 155 1.64 -12.63 -4.03
C ARG A 155 3.00 -13.22 -3.69
N ALA A 156 3.06 -14.43 -3.16
CA ALA A 156 4.30 -15.14 -2.87
C ALA A 156 5.12 -15.40 -4.16
N GLN A 157 4.49 -15.89 -5.22
CA GLN A 157 5.12 -16.10 -6.54
C GLN A 157 5.69 -14.79 -7.11
N GLN A 158 4.90 -13.69 -7.04
CA GLN A 158 5.39 -12.37 -7.45
C GLN A 158 6.61 -11.92 -6.65
N GLN A 159 6.63 -12.16 -5.32
CA GLN A 159 7.77 -11.81 -4.47
C GLN A 159 9.00 -12.64 -4.81
N GLN A 160 8.84 -13.95 -5.07
CA GLN A 160 9.93 -14.81 -5.51
C GLN A 160 10.54 -14.34 -6.83
N ARG A 161 9.69 -13.97 -7.80
CA ARG A 161 10.14 -13.39 -9.07
C ARG A 161 10.92 -12.09 -8.86
N ILE A 162 10.42 -11.19 -8.03
CA ILE A 162 11.12 -9.93 -7.69
C ILE A 162 12.47 -10.24 -7.06
N ALA A 163 12.54 -11.17 -6.11
CA ALA A 163 13.80 -11.55 -5.46
C ALA A 163 14.83 -12.14 -6.43
N ARG A 164 14.39 -13.01 -7.38
CA ARG A 164 15.30 -13.51 -8.45
C ARG A 164 15.82 -12.36 -9.31
N THR A 165 14.93 -11.45 -9.69
CA THR A 165 15.28 -10.27 -10.49
C THR A 165 16.32 -9.40 -9.80
N LEU A 166 16.10 -9.07 -8.52
CA LEU A 166 17.00 -8.19 -7.76
C LEU A 166 18.42 -8.79 -7.63
N ARG A 167 18.53 -10.10 -7.44
CA ARG A 167 19.84 -10.80 -7.35
C ARG A 167 20.69 -10.68 -8.62
N ASN A 168 20.04 -10.53 -9.77
CA ASN A 168 20.70 -10.42 -11.08
C ASN A 168 20.99 -8.98 -11.49
N LEU A 169 20.74 -8.03 -10.62
CA LEU A 169 20.94 -6.61 -10.84
C LEU A 169 21.92 -6.01 -9.85
N GLU A 170 22.58 -4.97 -10.28
CA GLU A 170 23.42 -4.12 -9.44
C GLU A 170 23.09 -2.66 -9.63
N LEU A 171 23.27 -1.90 -8.57
CA LEU A 171 23.22 -0.46 -8.57
C LEU A 171 24.64 0.05 -8.80
N VAL A 172 24.83 0.91 -9.78
CA VAL A 172 26.11 1.49 -10.16
C VAL A 172 26.07 2.99 -9.93
N ILE A 173 27.00 3.48 -9.12
CA ILE A 173 27.20 4.90 -8.82
C ILE A 173 28.53 5.32 -9.45
N GLY A 174 28.56 6.44 -10.12
CA GLY A 174 29.76 6.99 -10.76
C GLY A 174 29.67 7.03 -12.30
N PRO A 175 30.69 7.63 -12.95
CA PRO A 175 30.69 7.91 -14.37
C PRO A 175 30.63 6.64 -15.23
N ARG A 176 30.11 6.78 -16.45
CA ARG A 176 30.14 5.71 -17.45
C ARG A 176 31.54 5.57 -18.04
N GLY A 177 31.88 4.33 -18.36
CA GLY A 177 33.15 4.02 -19.06
C GLY A 177 34.32 3.67 -18.16
N ASP A 178 34.45 4.27 -17.00
CA ASP A 178 35.53 3.97 -16.06
C ASP A 178 35.04 3.14 -14.87
N ARG A 179 35.29 1.84 -14.91
CA ARG A 179 34.89 0.91 -13.83
C ARG A 179 35.59 1.16 -12.51
N THR A 180 36.79 1.75 -12.53
CA THR A 180 37.59 2.00 -11.32
C THR A 180 36.97 3.11 -10.46
N GLN A 181 36.22 4.03 -11.07
CA GLN A 181 35.52 5.12 -10.39
C GLN A 181 34.06 4.78 -10.05
N GLN A 182 33.66 3.52 -10.26
CA GLN A 182 32.29 3.10 -10.01
C GLN A 182 32.17 2.31 -8.70
N THR A 183 31.21 2.68 -7.87
CA THR A 183 30.74 1.82 -6.78
C THR A 183 29.59 0.96 -7.31
N ARG A 184 29.72 -0.36 -7.21
CA ARG A 184 28.73 -1.36 -7.65
C ARG A 184 28.22 -2.12 -6.45
N LEU A 185 26.92 -2.12 -6.26
CA LEU A 185 26.24 -2.74 -5.11
C LEU A 185 25.18 -3.72 -5.60
N PRO A 186 25.14 -4.98 -5.11
CA PRO A 186 24.04 -5.90 -5.41
C PRO A 186 22.69 -5.27 -5.07
N LEU A 187 21.75 -5.29 -6.02
CA LEU A 187 20.48 -4.56 -5.85
C LEU A 187 19.59 -5.19 -4.78
N ASP A 188 19.68 -6.49 -4.55
CA ASP A 188 19.00 -7.18 -3.46
C ASP A 188 19.50 -6.71 -2.07
N GLU A 189 20.80 -6.47 -1.90
CA GLU A 189 21.37 -5.90 -0.67
C GLU A 189 20.90 -4.45 -0.44
N VAL A 190 20.89 -3.64 -1.51
CA VAL A 190 20.37 -2.27 -1.44
C VAL A 190 18.90 -2.25 -1.01
N VAL A 191 18.08 -3.14 -1.58
CA VAL A 191 16.66 -3.28 -1.21
C VAL A 191 16.51 -3.80 0.21
N ALA A 192 17.35 -4.77 0.63
CA ALA A 192 17.35 -5.29 1.99
C ALA A 192 17.72 -4.21 3.04
N GLY A 193 18.55 -3.22 2.68
CA GLY A 193 18.90 -2.05 3.50
C GLY A 193 17.83 -0.93 3.49
N SER A 194 16.76 -1.04 2.72
CA SER A 194 15.74 0.00 2.54
C SER A 194 14.47 -0.26 3.35
N VAL A 195 13.55 0.73 3.37
CA VAL A 195 12.19 0.58 3.95
C VAL A 195 11.30 -0.40 3.18
N SER A 196 11.76 -0.97 2.08
CA SER A 196 11.11 -2.10 1.42
C SER A 196 11.30 -3.40 2.21
N ASN A 197 12.33 -3.49 3.03
CA ASN A 197 12.52 -4.55 4.01
C ASN A 197 11.49 -4.40 5.14
N PRO A 198 10.65 -5.41 5.41
CA PRO A 198 9.62 -5.33 6.44
C PRO A 198 10.18 -4.99 7.83
N ARG A 199 11.34 -5.54 8.21
CA ARG A 199 11.99 -5.23 9.49
C ARG A 199 12.35 -3.74 9.61
N ILE A 200 12.98 -3.17 8.59
CA ILE A 200 13.36 -1.75 8.57
C ILE A 200 12.10 -0.88 8.57
N ARG A 201 11.08 -1.26 7.79
CA ARG A 201 9.80 -0.56 7.77
C ARG A 201 9.12 -0.56 9.14
N ARG A 202 9.09 -1.69 9.84
CA ARG A 202 8.56 -1.78 11.20
C ARG A 202 9.33 -0.87 12.15
N THR A 203 10.67 -0.92 12.12
CA THR A 203 11.52 -0.06 12.95
C THR A 203 11.24 1.42 12.69
N GLU A 204 11.17 1.86 11.43
CA GLU A 204 10.83 3.26 11.10
C GLU A 204 9.45 3.66 11.65
N LEU A 205 8.44 2.81 11.49
CA LEU A 205 7.09 3.09 12.01
C LEU A 205 7.11 3.22 13.54
N MET A 206 7.84 2.33 14.23
CA MET A 206 7.97 2.37 15.71
C MET A 206 8.77 3.58 16.18
N THR A 207 9.86 3.94 15.51
CA THR A 207 10.64 5.15 15.81
C THR A 207 9.75 6.40 15.71
N ARG A 208 8.93 6.47 14.68
CA ARG A 208 8.06 7.63 14.46
C ARG A 208 6.95 7.71 15.49
N ILE A 209 6.25 6.61 15.77
CA ILE A 209 5.14 6.65 16.74
C ILE A 209 5.64 6.84 18.17
N GLY A 210 6.76 6.22 18.54
CA GLY A 210 7.42 6.44 19.83
C GLY A 210 7.89 7.88 20.01
N GLY A 211 8.49 8.48 18.97
CA GLY A 211 8.90 9.87 19.02
C GLY A 211 7.73 10.86 19.04
N ILE A 212 6.60 10.56 18.38
CA ILE A 212 5.35 11.33 18.53
C ILE A 212 4.87 11.26 19.98
N GLU A 213 4.88 10.08 20.60
CA GLU A 213 4.50 9.92 22.00
C GLU A 213 5.41 10.74 22.93
N ASP A 214 6.74 10.66 22.74
CA ASP A 214 7.70 11.39 23.56
C ASP A 214 7.52 12.91 23.42
N TRP A 215 7.28 13.40 22.21
CA TRP A 215 6.97 14.80 21.92
C TRP A 215 5.65 15.24 22.57
N ALA A 216 4.57 14.46 22.43
CA ALA A 216 3.26 14.77 23.00
C ALA A 216 3.28 14.78 24.54
N VAL A 217 4.03 13.85 25.12
CA VAL A 217 4.21 13.79 26.57
C VAL A 217 4.93 15.02 27.12
N ALA A 218 5.96 15.48 26.45
CA ALA A 218 6.68 16.69 26.86
C ALA A 218 5.77 17.93 26.86
N GLN A 219 4.66 17.89 26.12
CA GLN A 219 3.64 18.95 26.09
C GLN A 219 2.45 18.68 27.02
N GLY A 220 2.48 17.64 27.84
CA GLY A 220 1.38 17.29 28.74
C GLY A 220 0.14 16.72 28.04
N TRP A 221 0.24 16.32 26.76
CA TRP A 221 -0.87 15.79 25.99
C TRP A 221 -1.31 14.41 26.48
N GLY A 222 -2.55 14.07 26.21
CA GLY A 222 -3.11 12.73 26.39
C GLY A 222 -3.12 11.93 25.09
N ALA A 223 -3.48 10.66 25.21
CA ALA A 223 -3.65 9.79 24.04
C ALA A 223 -4.94 8.99 24.11
N SER A 224 -5.52 8.74 22.95
CA SER A 224 -6.68 7.88 22.75
C SER A 224 -6.43 6.90 21.62
N PHE A 225 -6.86 5.65 21.81
CA PHE A 225 -6.86 4.62 20.79
C PHE A 225 -8.30 4.42 20.32
N ILE A 226 -8.55 4.73 19.05
CA ILE A 226 -9.89 4.59 18.45
C ILE A 226 -9.93 3.42 17.46
N THR A 227 -11.10 2.80 17.34
CA THR A 227 -11.39 1.84 16.27
C THR A 227 -12.62 2.32 15.51
N VAL A 228 -12.56 2.27 14.19
CA VAL A 228 -13.66 2.63 13.28
C VAL A 228 -13.94 1.46 12.36
N THR A 229 -15.16 0.94 12.42
CA THR A 229 -15.65 -0.18 11.59
C THR A 229 -16.74 0.30 10.64
N ALA A 230 -16.82 -0.27 9.45
CA ALA A 230 -17.89 0.01 8.51
C ALA A 230 -19.23 -0.62 8.99
N PRO A 231 -20.40 -0.14 8.51
CA PRO A 231 -21.70 -0.78 8.76
C PRO A 231 -21.73 -2.26 8.37
N GLY A 232 -22.64 -3.03 8.98
CA GLY A 232 -22.81 -4.47 8.74
C GLY A 232 -23.06 -4.81 7.27
N ALA A 233 -23.81 -3.94 6.56
CA ALA A 233 -24.04 -4.09 5.12
C ALA A 233 -22.77 -4.14 4.25
N TYR A 234 -21.61 -3.77 4.77
CA TYR A 234 -20.32 -3.89 4.07
C TYR A 234 -19.57 -5.21 4.36
N HIS A 235 -20.06 -6.00 5.30
CA HIS A 235 -19.46 -7.27 5.70
C HIS A 235 -20.06 -8.45 4.94
N ALA A 236 -19.21 -9.29 4.37
CA ALA A 236 -19.64 -10.45 3.62
C ALA A 236 -20.12 -11.58 4.55
N ARG A 237 -19.48 -11.73 5.72
CA ARG A 237 -19.73 -12.83 6.65
C ARG A 237 -19.48 -12.45 8.10
N THR A 238 -20.22 -13.12 9.01
CA THR A 238 -19.90 -13.11 10.45
C THR A 238 -18.62 -13.88 10.74
N ALA A 239 -18.12 -13.78 11.96
CA ALA A 239 -16.95 -14.54 12.41
C ALA A 239 -17.16 -16.07 12.31
N GLU A 240 -18.40 -16.51 12.48
CA GLU A 240 -18.81 -17.93 12.38
C GLU A 240 -19.03 -18.38 10.93
N GLY A 241 -18.94 -17.44 9.96
CA GLY A 241 -19.12 -17.73 8.54
C GLY A 241 -20.55 -17.64 8.04
N ARG A 242 -21.48 -17.14 8.84
CA ARG A 242 -22.86 -16.87 8.38
C ARG A 242 -22.88 -15.67 7.43
N PRO A 243 -23.69 -15.68 6.36
CA PRO A 243 -23.86 -14.52 5.49
C PRO A 243 -24.45 -13.35 6.27
N TYR A 244 -23.95 -12.14 5.98
CA TYR A 244 -24.63 -10.90 6.32
C TYR A 244 -25.58 -10.48 5.19
N ASP A 245 -26.46 -9.49 5.46
CA ASP A 245 -27.15 -8.74 4.40
C ASP A 245 -26.16 -7.79 3.70
N TRP A 246 -25.26 -8.40 2.94
CA TRP A 246 -24.12 -7.74 2.34
C TRP A 246 -24.48 -7.07 1.02
N ASN A 247 -24.14 -5.80 0.89
CA ASN A 247 -24.38 -5.01 -0.31
C ASN A 247 -23.44 -5.34 -1.51
N GLY A 248 -22.53 -6.32 -1.37
CA GLY A 248 -21.58 -6.74 -2.42
C GLY A 248 -20.30 -5.93 -2.50
N SER A 249 -20.11 -4.95 -1.64
CA SER A 249 -18.95 -4.05 -1.66
C SER A 249 -17.62 -4.80 -1.58
N THR A 250 -16.69 -4.36 -2.40
CA THR A 250 -15.30 -4.82 -2.37
C THR A 250 -14.54 -4.16 -1.20
N PRO A 251 -13.44 -4.74 -0.72
CA PRO A 251 -12.58 -4.10 0.28
C PRO A 251 -12.07 -2.71 -0.15
N ARG A 252 -11.93 -2.47 -1.46
CA ARG A 252 -11.54 -1.14 -1.96
C ARG A 252 -12.64 -0.11 -1.77
N GLU A 253 -13.88 -0.45 -2.08
CA GLU A 253 -15.03 0.45 -1.91
C GLU A 253 -15.28 0.76 -0.44
N VAL A 254 -15.15 -0.25 0.45
CA VAL A 254 -15.23 -0.02 1.89
C VAL A 254 -14.10 0.88 2.40
N GLN A 255 -12.89 0.69 1.89
CA GLN A 255 -11.76 1.59 2.21
C GLN A 255 -12.05 3.02 1.74
N ASP A 256 -12.64 3.20 0.58
CA ASP A 256 -13.01 4.52 0.05
C ASP A 256 -14.14 5.16 0.89
N TYR A 257 -15.08 4.35 1.39
CA TYR A 257 -16.09 4.80 2.37
C TYR A 257 -15.41 5.32 3.66
N LEU A 258 -14.55 4.52 4.29
CA LEU A 258 -13.84 4.91 5.50
C LEU A 258 -12.94 6.15 5.27
N MET A 259 -12.38 6.31 4.07
CA MET A 259 -11.64 7.52 3.69
C MET A 259 -12.53 8.76 3.64
N ARG A 260 -13.79 8.64 3.18
CA ARG A 260 -14.76 9.75 3.20
C ARG A 260 -15.15 10.12 4.65
N VAL A 261 -15.42 9.12 5.50
CA VAL A 261 -15.65 9.34 6.95
C VAL A 261 -14.49 10.11 7.56
N TRP A 262 -13.26 9.67 7.32
CA TRP A 262 -12.04 10.31 7.82
C TRP A 262 -11.85 11.74 7.31
N ALA A 263 -12.13 11.99 6.04
CA ALA A 263 -12.02 13.33 5.46
C ALA A 263 -12.99 14.32 6.13
N ARG A 264 -14.25 13.88 6.37
CA ARG A 264 -15.26 14.67 7.09
C ARG A 264 -14.85 14.94 8.54
N THR A 265 -14.39 13.91 9.25
CA THR A 265 -13.90 14.01 10.63
C THR A 265 -12.75 15.03 10.73
N ARG A 266 -11.73 14.94 9.89
CA ARG A 266 -10.61 15.88 9.87
C ARG A 266 -11.02 17.31 9.52
N ALA A 267 -11.97 17.47 8.61
CA ALA A 267 -12.50 18.79 8.27
C ALA A 267 -13.25 19.42 9.45
N ALA A 268 -14.02 18.62 10.21
CA ALA A 268 -14.71 19.07 11.40
C ALA A 268 -13.73 19.43 12.53
N TRP A 269 -12.73 18.59 12.80
CA TRP A 269 -11.65 18.92 13.74
C TRP A 269 -11.00 20.27 13.43
N ARG A 270 -10.63 20.49 12.15
CA ARG A 270 -10.00 21.75 11.74
C ARG A 270 -10.91 22.96 11.95
N ARG A 271 -12.22 22.84 11.63
CA ARG A 271 -13.18 23.95 11.88
C ARG A 271 -13.34 24.25 13.38
N ALA A 272 -13.19 23.25 14.23
CA ALA A 272 -13.24 23.37 15.69
C ALA A 272 -11.88 23.76 16.32
N GLY A 273 -10.85 24.06 15.53
CA GLY A 273 -9.51 24.39 16.03
C GLY A 273 -8.77 23.19 16.64
N LEU A 274 -9.22 21.95 16.39
CA LEU A 274 -8.62 20.75 16.92
C LEU A 274 -7.56 20.21 15.95
N SER A 275 -6.34 19.99 16.45
CA SER A 275 -5.20 19.57 15.63
C SER A 275 -4.52 18.32 16.21
N PRO A 276 -5.19 17.17 16.21
CA PRO A 276 -4.59 15.95 16.74
C PRO A 276 -3.46 15.43 15.85
N VAL A 277 -2.47 14.79 16.50
CA VAL A 277 -1.34 14.13 15.85
C VAL A 277 -1.42 12.62 16.09
N GLY A 278 -1.03 11.80 15.12
CA GLY A 278 -1.06 10.36 15.36
C GLY A 278 -0.79 9.48 14.15
N LEU A 279 -1.21 8.23 14.29
CA LEU A 279 -1.09 7.17 13.28
C LEU A 279 -2.43 6.48 13.10
N ARG A 280 -2.85 6.31 11.84
CA ARG A 280 -3.93 5.43 11.45
C ARG A 280 -3.38 4.14 10.85
N VAL A 281 -3.88 3.00 11.29
CA VAL A 281 -3.60 1.67 10.76
C VAL A 281 -4.87 1.11 10.14
N VAL A 282 -4.76 0.47 8.97
CA VAL A 282 -5.85 -0.23 8.30
C VAL A 282 -5.58 -1.72 8.35
N GLU A 283 -6.51 -2.48 8.87
CA GLU A 283 -6.47 -3.94 8.92
C GLU A 283 -7.71 -4.56 8.24
N PRO A 284 -7.60 -5.78 7.72
CA PRO A 284 -8.79 -6.54 7.33
C PRO A 284 -9.48 -7.16 8.55
N HIS A 285 -10.80 -7.21 8.55
CA HIS A 285 -11.57 -8.19 9.30
C HIS A 285 -11.34 -9.58 8.73
N HIS A 286 -11.84 -10.60 9.46
CA HIS A 286 -11.73 -12.01 9.03
C HIS A 286 -12.32 -12.28 7.64
N ASP A 287 -13.28 -11.48 7.17
CA ASP A 287 -13.95 -11.56 5.87
C ASP A 287 -13.31 -10.64 4.80
N GLY A 288 -12.17 -10.00 5.10
CA GLY A 288 -11.47 -9.07 4.23
C GLY A 288 -12.00 -7.64 4.22
N THR A 289 -13.04 -7.33 4.98
CA THR A 289 -13.56 -5.96 5.11
C THR A 289 -12.58 -5.10 5.90
N PRO A 290 -12.14 -3.92 5.40
CA PRO A 290 -11.22 -3.08 6.13
C PRO A 290 -11.87 -2.41 7.35
N HIS A 291 -11.11 -2.28 8.42
CA HIS A 291 -11.40 -1.43 9.56
C HIS A 291 -10.14 -0.66 9.99
N TRP A 292 -10.34 0.39 10.78
CA TRP A 292 -9.27 1.29 11.13
C TRP A 292 -9.02 1.36 12.61
N HIS A 293 -7.74 1.36 12.96
CA HIS A 293 -7.26 1.74 14.28
C HIS A 293 -6.53 3.07 14.19
N GLY A 294 -6.80 3.97 15.13
CA GLY A 294 -6.15 5.27 15.23
C GLY A 294 -5.54 5.48 16.60
N LEU A 295 -4.23 5.71 16.69
CA LEU A 295 -3.62 6.26 17.88
C LEU A 295 -3.52 7.77 17.73
N ILE A 296 -4.17 8.50 18.61
CA ILE A 296 -4.36 9.95 18.56
C ILE A 296 -3.73 10.57 19.80
N PHE A 297 -2.92 11.61 19.61
CA PHE A 297 -2.39 12.46 20.66
C PHE A 297 -2.98 13.87 20.51
N ALA A 298 -3.40 14.47 21.62
CA ALA A 298 -3.92 15.83 21.65
C ALA A 298 -3.85 16.41 23.08
N PRO A 299 -4.01 17.73 23.27
CA PRO A 299 -4.24 18.31 24.58
C PRO A 299 -5.37 17.59 25.30
N ARG A 300 -5.18 17.25 26.58
CA ARG A 300 -6.14 16.43 27.35
C ARG A 300 -7.57 16.96 27.29
N ALA A 301 -7.72 18.30 27.39
CA ALA A 301 -9.02 18.97 27.35
C ALA A 301 -9.73 18.85 25.98
N GLN A 302 -9.01 18.52 24.89
CA GLN A 302 -9.58 18.41 23.54
C GLN A 302 -9.97 16.98 23.16
N LEU A 303 -9.52 15.99 23.92
CA LEU A 303 -9.70 14.59 23.53
C LEU A 303 -11.18 14.19 23.47
N ASP A 304 -12.04 14.67 24.39
CA ASP A 304 -13.48 14.37 24.36
C ASP A 304 -14.14 14.89 23.09
N ALA A 305 -13.84 16.12 22.69
CA ALA A 305 -14.37 16.72 21.47
C ALA A 305 -13.86 16.01 20.21
N ILE A 306 -12.59 15.56 20.22
CA ILE A 306 -11.99 14.79 19.13
C ILE A 306 -12.69 13.45 18.97
N GLU A 307 -12.92 12.72 20.05
CA GLU A 307 -13.59 11.42 20.04
C GLU A 307 -15.06 11.55 19.68
N ALA A 308 -15.78 12.51 20.26
CA ALA A 308 -17.19 12.75 19.95
C ALA A 308 -17.40 13.07 18.46
N THR A 309 -16.54 13.93 17.91
CA THR A 309 -16.58 14.25 16.47
C THR A 309 -16.31 13.00 15.61
N ALA A 310 -15.30 12.20 15.95
CA ALA A 310 -14.99 10.99 15.20
C ALA A 310 -16.13 9.97 15.28
N ARG A 311 -16.74 9.79 16.46
CA ARG A 311 -17.90 8.92 16.69
C ARG A 311 -19.09 9.36 15.84
N ALA A 312 -19.43 10.65 15.84
CA ALA A 312 -20.56 11.18 15.09
C ALA A 312 -20.45 10.85 13.58
N TYR A 313 -19.27 11.03 12.99
CA TYR A 313 -19.06 10.69 11.57
C TYR A 313 -18.97 9.19 11.31
N ALA A 314 -18.45 8.40 12.23
CA ALA A 314 -18.41 6.94 12.11
C ALA A 314 -19.81 6.33 12.16
N LEU A 315 -20.74 6.91 12.90
CA LEU A 315 -22.12 6.45 13.06
C LEU A 315 -23.13 7.13 12.12
N ALA A 316 -22.68 8.06 11.28
CA ALA A 316 -23.59 8.86 10.43
C ALA A 316 -24.38 8.05 9.40
N GLU A 317 -23.86 6.91 8.95
CA GLU A 317 -24.57 5.97 8.07
C GLU A 317 -25.14 4.83 8.90
N ALA A 318 -26.40 4.50 8.71
CA ALA A 318 -27.13 3.47 9.45
C ALA A 318 -26.91 3.53 10.99
N PRO A 319 -27.24 4.67 11.65
CA PRO A 319 -27.00 4.84 13.09
C PRO A 319 -27.82 3.86 13.94
N ASP A 320 -28.98 3.42 13.42
CA ASP A 320 -29.94 2.55 14.11
C ASP A 320 -29.67 1.06 13.85
N GLU A 321 -28.57 0.71 13.16
CA GLU A 321 -28.18 -0.67 12.97
C GLU A 321 -27.93 -1.34 14.33
N PRO A 322 -28.48 -2.55 14.59
CA PRO A 322 -28.24 -3.26 15.84
C PRO A 322 -26.74 -3.42 16.14
N GLY A 323 -26.29 -2.96 17.31
CA GLY A 323 -24.88 -2.99 17.72
C GLY A 323 -24.01 -1.86 17.12
N ALA A 324 -24.56 -0.93 16.36
CA ALA A 324 -23.78 0.17 15.78
C ALA A 324 -23.09 1.02 16.86
N ALA A 325 -23.81 1.34 17.92
CA ALA A 325 -23.31 2.18 19.02
C ALA A 325 -22.11 1.56 19.74
N GLU A 326 -22.08 0.23 19.89
CA GLU A 326 -21.07 -0.53 20.61
C GLU A 326 -19.88 -0.92 19.72
N HIS A 327 -20.11 -1.26 18.46
CA HIS A 327 -19.12 -1.96 17.64
C HIS A 327 -18.50 -1.12 16.51
N ARG A 328 -19.21 -0.06 16.05
CA ARG A 328 -18.72 0.72 14.90
C ARG A 328 -17.70 1.78 15.27
N PHE A 329 -17.76 2.28 16.50
CA PHE A 329 -16.76 3.21 17.03
C PHE A 329 -16.46 2.92 18.49
N THR A 330 -15.20 2.64 18.77
CA THR A 330 -14.70 2.54 20.15
C THR A 330 -13.57 3.53 20.37
N ALA A 331 -13.44 4.06 21.59
CA ALA A 331 -12.33 4.90 22.03
C ALA A 331 -11.86 4.44 23.41
N VAL A 332 -10.55 4.25 23.53
CA VAL A 332 -9.91 3.85 24.77
C VAL A 332 -8.82 4.86 25.12
N ARG A 333 -8.99 5.54 26.25
CA ARG A 333 -7.96 6.46 26.78
C ARG A 333 -6.76 5.68 27.24
N ILE A 334 -5.57 6.11 26.80
CA ILE A 334 -4.34 5.46 27.17
C ILE A 334 -3.92 5.92 28.57
N ASP A 335 -3.87 4.97 29.51
CA ASP A 335 -3.27 5.18 30.83
C ASP A 335 -1.78 4.83 30.77
N ARG A 336 -0.95 5.86 30.84
CA ARG A 336 0.51 5.70 30.77
C ARG A 336 1.10 4.91 31.94
N ARG A 337 0.41 4.81 33.06
CA ARG A 337 0.84 3.96 34.20
C ARG A 337 0.82 2.49 33.85
N LYS A 338 -0.03 2.09 32.86
CA LYS A 338 -0.15 0.71 32.33
C LYS A 338 0.80 0.44 31.16
N GLY A 339 1.42 1.47 30.58
CA GLY A 339 2.37 1.32 29.47
C GLY A 339 2.37 2.48 28.50
N ARG A 340 3.27 2.40 27.52
CA ARG A 340 3.40 3.40 26.46
C ARG A 340 2.28 3.25 25.42
N ALA A 341 1.78 4.38 24.91
CA ALA A 341 0.78 4.41 23.83
C ALA A 341 1.28 3.72 22.55
N ALA A 342 2.57 3.88 22.22
CA ALA A 342 3.19 3.17 21.10
C ALA A 342 3.11 1.64 21.22
N GLY A 343 3.07 1.10 22.45
CA GLY A 343 2.89 -0.33 22.70
C GLY A 343 1.53 -0.87 22.22
N TYR A 344 0.47 -0.07 22.34
CA TYR A 344 -0.85 -0.46 21.81
C TYR A 344 -0.86 -0.66 20.31
N VAL A 345 -0.12 0.17 19.57
CA VAL A 345 -0.04 0.09 18.10
C VAL A 345 0.99 -0.93 17.63
N ALA A 346 1.98 -1.26 18.47
CA ALA A 346 3.07 -2.15 18.09
C ALA A 346 2.60 -3.49 17.55
N LYS A 347 1.58 -4.12 18.18
CA LYS A 347 1.01 -5.38 17.74
C LYS A 347 0.35 -5.27 16.35
N TYR A 348 -0.33 -4.16 16.07
CA TYR A 348 -0.97 -3.93 14.76
C TYR A 348 0.07 -3.68 13.67
N ILE A 349 1.16 -2.95 14.01
CA ILE A 349 2.28 -2.76 13.10
C ILE A 349 2.96 -4.09 12.79
N ALA A 350 3.31 -4.87 13.82
CA ALA A 350 3.96 -6.17 13.67
C ALA A 350 3.09 -7.13 12.84
N LYS A 351 1.83 -7.29 13.21
CA LYS A 351 0.86 -8.15 12.51
C LYS A 351 0.70 -7.77 11.03
N ALA A 352 0.71 -6.48 10.70
CA ALA A 352 0.53 -6.01 9.34
C ALA A 352 1.82 -5.96 8.51
N VAL A 353 3.00 -5.99 9.15
CA VAL A 353 4.30 -5.84 8.47
C VAL A 353 5.06 -7.15 8.34
N ASP A 354 5.40 -7.82 9.44
CA ASP A 354 6.30 -8.99 9.44
C ASP A 354 5.93 -10.10 10.42
N GLY A 355 4.93 -9.91 11.27
CA GLY A 355 4.53 -10.88 12.30
C GLY A 355 5.48 -10.96 13.50
N PHE A 356 6.44 -10.06 13.63
CA PHE A 356 7.45 -10.09 14.69
C PHE A 356 6.83 -10.04 16.09
N ASN A 357 7.22 -10.98 16.97
CA ASN A 357 6.68 -11.14 18.34
C ASN A 357 5.14 -11.27 18.37
N VAL A 358 4.55 -11.86 17.33
CA VAL A 358 3.15 -12.26 17.30
C VAL A 358 3.11 -13.77 17.15
N ASP A 359 2.86 -14.49 18.22
CA ASP A 359 2.79 -15.97 18.17
C ASP A 359 1.59 -16.39 17.33
N THR A 360 0.42 -15.86 17.67
CA THR A 360 -0.82 -16.03 16.91
C THR A 360 -1.60 -14.73 16.83
N ASP A 361 -2.37 -14.58 15.76
CA ASP A 361 -3.35 -13.49 15.69
C ASP A 361 -4.60 -13.81 16.53
N ARG A 362 -5.54 -12.85 16.64
CA ARG A 362 -6.80 -13.05 17.37
C ARG A 362 -7.71 -14.18 16.80
N HIS A 363 -7.34 -14.74 15.67
CA HIS A 363 -8.07 -15.82 14.98
C HIS A 363 -7.33 -17.15 15.05
N GLY A 364 -6.19 -17.21 15.77
CA GLY A 364 -5.40 -18.42 15.95
C GLY A 364 -4.42 -18.72 14.81
N ASN A 365 -4.23 -17.80 13.85
CA ASN A 365 -3.24 -17.99 12.79
C ASN A 365 -1.84 -17.63 13.30
N PRO A 366 -0.79 -18.39 12.94
CA PRO A 366 0.60 -18.01 13.22
C PRO A 366 0.90 -16.61 12.70
N GLY A 367 1.63 -15.79 13.47
CA GLY A 367 1.82 -14.38 13.22
C GLY A 367 2.46 -14.06 11.86
N ASP A 368 3.41 -14.86 11.40
CA ASP A 368 4.06 -14.74 10.10
C ASP A 368 3.08 -15.01 8.94
N ARG A 369 2.24 -16.05 9.08
CA ARG A 369 1.20 -16.39 8.10
C ARG A 369 0.12 -15.31 8.04
N ALA A 370 -0.33 -14.82 9.20
CA ALA A 370 -1.28 -13.72 9.28
C ALA A 370 -0.73 -12.46 8.60
N ALA A 371 0.52 -12.08 8.86
CA ALA A 371 1.20 -10.95 8.21
C ALA A 371 1.31 -11.13 6.69
N ALA A 372 1.62 -12.34 6.21
CA ALA A 372 1.68 -12.62 4.77
C ALA A 372 0.30 -12.43 4.10
N ARG A 373 -0.79 -12.93 4.72
CA ARG A 373 -2.16 -12.77 4.23
C ARG A 373 -2.59 -11.30 4.23
N ILE A 374 -2.35 -10.57 5.31
CA ILE A 374 -2.69 -9.14 5.44
C ILE A 374 -1.94 -8.31 4.38
N ARG A 375 -0.66 -8.61 4.13
CA ARG A 375 0.10 -7.94 3.05
C ARG A 375 -0.42 -8.29 1.66
N ALA A 376 -0.82 -9.54 1.41
CA ALA A 376 -1.41 -9.97 0.16
C ALA A 376 -2.73 -9.23 -0.09
N TRP A 377 -3.62 -9.20 0.91
CA TRP A 377 -4.85 -8.43 0.91
C TRP A 377 -4.61 -6.94 0.59
N ALA A 378 -3.76 -6.27 1.37
CA ALA A 378 -3.48 -4.85 1.18
C ALA A 378 -2.90 -4.53 -0.20
N SER A 379 -2.02 -5.40 -0.73
CA SER A 379 -1.43 -5.26 -2.06
C SER A 379 -2.45 -5.43 -3.18
N THR A 380 -3.34 -6.42 -3.08
CA THR A 380 -4.38 -6.72 -4.07
C THR A 380 -5.39 -5.57 -4.16
N TRP A 381 -5.85 -5.10 -3.02
CA TRP A 381 -6.85 -4.02 -2.95
C TRP A 381 -6.25 -2.62 -3.06
N GLY A 382 -4.92 -2.49 -3.07
CA GLY A 382 -4.23 -1.20 -3.14
C GLY A 382 -4.47 -0.33 -1.92
N ILE A 383 -4.53 -0.94 -0.74
CA ILE A 383 -4.83 -0.28 0.54
C ILE A 383 -3.53 0.16 1.21
N ARG A 384 -3.44 1.46 1.52
CA ARG A 384 -2.35 2.01 2.33
C ARG A 384 -2.62 1.74 3.81
N GLN A 385 -1.88 0.79 4.39
CA GLN A 385 -2.10 0.32 5.76
C GLN A 385 -1.74 1.34 6.84
N PHE A 386 -0.70 2.16 6.66
CA PHE A 386 -0.20 3.11 7.66
C PHE A 386 -0.22 4.53 7.14
N GLN A 387 -0.80 5.44 7.92
CA GLN A 387 -0.81 6.86 7.59
C GLN A 387 -0.69 7.70 8.86
N PHE A 388 0.42 8.42 8.99
CA PHE A 388 0.58 9.46 10.00
C PHE A 388 -0.19 10.72 9.60
N PHE A 389 -0.65 11.43 10.61
CA PHE A 389 -1.34 12.72 10.44
C PHE A 389 -0.89 13.70 11.52
N GLY A 390 -0.91 15.00 11.24
CA GLY A 390 -0.45 16.05 12.13
C GLY A 390 1.07 16.11 12.38
N ALA A 391 1.83 15.09 11.96
CA ALA A 391 3.27 15.03 12.13
C ALA A 391 4.02 15.54 10.89
N PRO A 392 5.29 15.98 11.03
CA PRO A 392 6.13 16.40 9.92
C PRO A 392 6.30 15.30 8.84
N PRO A 393 6.55 15.70 7.57
CA PRO A 393 6.64 14.76 6.46
C PRO A 393 7.83 13.80 6.58
N VAL A 394 7.58 12.48 6.49
CA VAL A 394 8.64 11.47 6.47
C VAL A 394 9.54 11.58 5.22
N GLY A 395 9.07 12.18 4.14
CA GLY A 395 9.88 12.44 2.95
C GLY A 395 11.08 13.32 3.28
N VAL A 396 10.87 14.43 4.01
CA VAL A 396 11.95 15.32 4.48
C VAL A 396 12.90 14.59 5.41
N TRP A 397 12.36 13.83 6.39
CA TRP A 397 13.15 12.99 7.29
C TRP A 397 14.09 12.04 6.56
N ARG A 398 13.57 11.33 5.56
CA ARG A 398 14.35 10.37 4.78
C ARG A 398 15.38 11.07 3.90
N GLU A 399 15.04 12.24 3.39
CA GLU A 399 15.95 13.03 2.54
C GLU A 399 17.09 13.61 3.38
N LEU A 400 16.81 14.14 4.57
CA LEU A 400 17.85 14.57 5.52
C LEU A 400 18.84 13.44 5.85
N ARG A 401 18.37 12.22 6.08
CA ARG A 401 19.22 11.05 6.35
C ARG A 401 20.11 10.62 5.19
N ARG A 402 19.85 11.10 3.98
CA ARG A 402 20.71 10.84 2.78
C ARG A 402 21.87 11.82 2.68
N ALA A 403 21.77 12.94 3.34
CA ALA A 403 22.83 13.94 3.30
C ALA A 403 24.09 13.51 4.06
N HIS A 404 25.24 13.88 3.53
CA HIS A 404 26.56 13.58 4.14
C HIS A 404 27.05 14.77 4.97
N GLY A 405 26.34 15.08 6.01
CA GLY A 405 26.58 16.26 6.83
C GLY A 405 25.60 17.39 6.51
N ALA A 406 25.59 18.39 7.31
CA ALA A 406 24.76 19.57 7.12
C ALA A 406 25.48 20.82 7.62
N PRO A 407 25.09 22.01 7.10
CA PRO A 407 25.58 23.29 7.59
C PRO A 407 25.19 23.49 9.07
N ALA A 408 25.86 24.38 9.76
CA ALA A 408 25.45 24.82 11.10
C ALA A 408 24.06 25.51 11.02
N GLY A 409 23.37 25.59 12.16
CA GLY A 409 22.09 26.28 12.28
C GLY A 409 20.87 25.34 12.16
N PRO A 410 19.67 25.90 11.89
CA PRO A 410 18.40 25.18 11.97
C PRO A 410 18.31 23.95 11.06
N LEU A 411 18.79 24.05 9.81
CA LEU A 411 18.83 22.92 8.88
C LEU A 411 19.76 21.81 9.38
N GLY A 412 20.90 22.16 10.00
CA GLY A 412 21.80 21.21 10.64
C GLY A 412 21.18 20.50 11.85
N ASN A 413 20.36 21.20 12.63
CA ASN A 413 19.62 20.60 13.74
C ASN A 413 18.59 19.57 13.25
N ALA A 414 17.85 19.89 12.18
CA ALA A 414 16.92 18.96 11.53
C ALA A 414 17.66 17.72 10.99
N TRP A 415 18.81 17.91 10.33
CA TRP A 415 19.65 16.82 9.84
C TRP A 415 20.13 15.93 10.97
N ARG A 416 20.68 16.51 12.04
CA ARG A 416 21.20 15.76 13.20
C ARG A 416 20.10 14.94 13.86
N ALA A 417 18.92 15.53 14.09
CA ALA A 417 17.78 14.81 14.63
C ALA A 417 17.37 13.63 13.74
N ALA A 418 17.35 13.83 12.41
CA ALA A 418 17.04 12.78 11.47
C ALA A 418 18.11 11.69 11.41
N ASP A 419 19.39 12.05 11.35
CA ASP A 419 20.52 11.12 11.27
C ASP A 419 20.63 10.22 12.52
N LEU A 420 20.43 10.79 13.69
CA LEU A 420 20.41 10.08 14.98
C LEU A 420 19.12 9.29 15.25
N GLY A 421 18.11 9.40 14.41
CA GLY A 421 16.85 8.69 14.62
C GLY A 421 15.93 9.29 15.69
N LEU A 422 16.14 10.54 16.09
CA LEU A 422 15.44 11.23 17.18
C LEU A 422 14.16 11.91 16.64
N TRP A 423 13.09 11.15 16.45
CA TRP A 423 11.86 11.67 15.85
C TRP A 423 11.18 12.77 16.71
N ALA A 424 11.21 12.67 18.03
CA ALA A 424 10.66 13.72 18.92
C ALA A 424 11.39 15.06 18.73
N GLU A 425 12.72 15.00 18.63
CA GLU A 425 13.55 16.19 18.38
C GLU A 425 13.30 16.75 16.99
N TYR A 426 13.21 15.86 15.98
CA TYR A 426 12.83 16.27 14.64
C TYR A 426 11.48 17.01 14.60
N MET A 427 10.47 16.57 15.37
CA MET A 427 9.19 17.27 15.47
C MET A 427 9.38 18.68 16.03
N ARG A 428 10.12 18.85 17.14
CA ARG A 428 10.39 20.17 17.75
C ARG A 428 11.12 21.11 16.78
N VAL A 429 12.14 20.59 16.09
CA VAL A 429 12.89 21.40 15.13
C VAL A 429 11.98 21.79 13.97
N MET A 430 11.13 20.89 13.47
CA MET A 430 10.24 21.17 12.35
C MET A 430 9.09 22.14 12.66
N GLU A 431 8.73 22.30 13.93
CA GLU A 431 7.78 23.34 14.39
C GLU A 431 8.38 24.74 14.25
N ALA A 432 9.63 24.92 14.66
CA ALA A 432 10.35 26.19 14.58
C ALA A 432 10.98 26.43 13.19
N THR A 433 11.34 25.35 12.50
CA THR A 433 12.13 25.36 11.28
C THR A 433 11.48 24.42 10.25
N PRO A 434 10.47 24.86 9.50
CA PRO A 434 9.74 24.00 8.57
C PRO A 434 10.56 23.69 7.32
N VAL A 435 11.55 22.80 7.46
CA VAL A 435 12.37 22.29 6.36
C VAL A 435 11.49 21.64 5.29
N ARG A 436 11.75 21.91 4.02
CA ARG A 436 10.98 21.43 2.87
C ARG A 436 11.84 20.60 1.94
N LEU A 437 11.21 19.81 1.07
CA LEU A 437 11.91 19.19 -0.04
C LEU A 437 12.29 20.25 -1.06
N ALA A 438 13.57 20.35 -1.37
CA ALA A 438 14.06 21.12 -2.49
C ALA A 438 13.71 20.40 -3.79
N ARG A 439 13.06 21.12 -4.72
CA ARG A 439 12.63 20.59 -6.01
C ARG A 439 13.23 21.36 -7.15
N ALA A 440 13.56 20.66 -8.24
CA ALA A 440 14.00 21.27 -9.48
C ALA A 440 13.15 20.74 -10.64
N TRP A 441 12.94 21.58 -11.64
CA TRP A 441 12.31 21.14 -12.89
C TRP A 441 13.25 20.18 -13.63
N SER A 442 12.68 19.13 -14.21
CA SER A 442 13.41 18.17 -15.04
C SER A 442 12.86 18.22 -16.46
N ASP A 443 13.73 18.49 -17.43
CA ASP A 443 13.40 18.45 -18.86
C ASP A 443 13.28 17.02 -19.41
N LYS A 444 13.49 16.02 -18.54
CA LYS A 444 13.41 14.60 -18.90
C LYS A 444 11.96 14.17 -19.04
N SER A 445 11.73 13.27 -19.99
CA SER A 445 10.46 12.55 -20.11
C SER A 445 10.57 11.17 -19.47
N ASN A 446 9.43 10.67 -18.99
CA ASN A 446 9.33 9.28 -18.56
C ASN A 446 9.37 8.32 -19.78
N LYS A 447 9.37 7.00 -19.55
CA LYS A 447 9.40 6.01 -20.64
C LYS A 447 8.19 6.03 -21.60
N TYR A 448 7.19 6.81 -21.29
CA TYR A 448 6.01 7.01 -22.12
C TYR A 448 6.01 8.36 -22.86
N GLY A 449 7.11 9.12 -22.75
CA GLY A 449 7.24 10.42 -23.38
C GLY A 449 6.61 11.59 -22.60
N GLU A 450 6.08 11.33 -21.40
CA GLU A 450 5.45 12.36 -20.58
C GLU A 450 6.50 13.11 -19.76
N PRO A 451 6.38 14.45 -19.60
CA PRO A 451 7.29 15.23 -18.76
C PRO A 451 7.36 14.69 -17.34
N VAL A 452 8.56 14.53 -16.80
CA VAL A 452 8.74 14.11 -15.40
C VAL A 452 8.33 15.23 -14.42
N GLY A 453 8.50 16.48 -14.83
CA GLY A 453 8.17 17.64 -14.02
C GLY A 453 9.16 17.87 -12.88
N ASN A 454 8.66 18.28 -11.72
CA ASN A 454 9.47 18.57 -10.55
C ASN A 454 10.04 17.31 -9.90
N ILE A 455 11.36 17.27 -9.73
CA ILE A 455 12.10 16.19 -9.04
C ILE A 455 12.68 16.72 -7.73
N VAL A 456 12.76 15.84 -6.73
CA VAL A 456 13.43 16.15 -5.46
C VAL A 456 14.94 16.14 -5.69
N VAL A 457 15.61 17.22 -5.30
CA VAL A 457 17.06 17.37 -5.42
C VAL A 457 17.75 17.52 -4.07
N GLY A 458 17.00 17.64 -2.99
CA GLY A 458 17.50 17.79 -1.63
C GLY A 458 16.44 18.28 -0.67
N VAL A 459 16.89 18.94 0.38
CA VAL A 459 16.06 19.69 1.33
C VAL A 459 16.50 21.14 1.40
N GLU A 460 15.58 22.02 1.82
CA GLU A 460 15.86 23.45 1.92
C GLU A 460 15.13 24.10 3.09
N TYR A 461 15.76 25.13 3.63
CA TYR A 461 15.18 26.03 4.63
C TYR A 461 15.85 27.39 4.51
N ASP A 462 15.06 28.47 4.45
CA ASP A 462 15.50 29.87 4.45
C ASP A 462 16.64 30.15 3.44
N GLY A 463 16.45 29.72 2.20
CA GLY A 463 17.42 29.91 1.12
C GLY A 463 18.63 28.96 1.16
N VAL A 464 18.86 28.26 2.28
CA VAL A 464 19.93 27.27 2.39
C VAL A 464 19.43 25.93 1.86
N ARG A 465 20.15 25.39 0.87
CA ARG A 465 19.83 24.08 0.26
C ARG A 465 20.89 23.06 0.59
N LEU A 466 20.43 21.88 1.04
CA LEU A 466 21.28 20.70 1.27
C LEU A 466 20.97 19.68 0.19
N PRO A 467 21.88 19.50 -0.79
CA PRO A 467 21.66 18.55 -1.87
C PRO A 467 21.83 17.11 -1.37
N THR A 468 20.98 16.22 -1.86
CA THR A 468 21.01 14.80 -1.47
C THR A 468 21.01 13.86 -2.67
N ARG A 469 20.96 14.42 -3.87
CA ARG A 469 20.85 13.64 -5.10
C ARG A 469 22.23 13.24 -5.65
N ARG A 470 22.37 11.95 -6.03
CA ARG A 470 23.54 11.39 -6.73
C ARG A 470 23.13 10.68 -8.01
N GLU A 471 24.04 10.63 -8.99
CA GLU A 471 23.84 9.85 -10.20
C GLU A 471 24.02 8.36 -9.92
N TRP A 472 23.05 7.59 -10.34
CA TRP A 472 23.12 6.13 -10.33
C TRP A 472 22.34 5.54 -11.49
N ARG A 473 22.67 4.27 -11.79
CA ARG A 473 21.95 3.47 -12.78
C ARG A 473 21.86 2.03 -12.29
N ILE A 474 20.93 1.29 -12.87
CA ILE A 474 20.80 -0.14 -12.63
C ILE A 474 21.34 -0.86 -13.86
N GLU A 475 22.26 -1.81 -13.63
CA GLU A 475 22.85 -2.66 -14.65
C GLU A 475 22.61 -4.14 -14.34
N ARG A 476 22.76 -5.00 -15.34
CA ARG A 476 22.82 -6.44 -15.12
C ARG A 476 24.14 -6.80 -14.45
N ARG A 477 24.05 -7.67 -13.46
CA ARG A 477 25.23 -8.27 -12.83
C ARG A 477 25.92 -9.21 -13.83
N ALA A 478 27.24 -9.20 -13.88
CA ALA A 478 28.00 -10.13 -14.73
C ALA A 478 27.66 -11.58 -14.33
N GLY A 479 27.30 -12.41 -15.31
CA GLY A 479 26.85 -13.79 -15.09
C GLY A 479 25.40 -13.96 -14.60
N GLY A 480 24.64 -12.89 -14.48
CA GLY A 480 23.21 -12.94 -14.08
C GLY A 480 22.31 -13.40 -15.24
N ASP A 481 21.60 -14.51 -15.07
CA ASP A 481 20.57 -14.99 -16.00
C ASP A 481 19.19 -14.45 -15.61
N LEU A 482 18.56 -13.73 -16.51
CA LEU A 482 17.22 -13.17 -16.32
C LEU A 482 16.16 -13.82 -17.22
N GLY A 483 16.52 -14.87 -17.95
CA GLY A 483 15.53 -15.60 -18.77
C GLY A 483 14.73 -14.69 -19.73
N GLY A 484 15.33 -13.66 -20.32
CA GLY A 484 14.67 -12.74 -21.26
C GLY A 484 13.72 -11.71 -20.65
N LEU A 485 13.69 -11.57 -19.32
CA LEU A 485 12.83 -10.62 -18.63
C LEU A 485 13.36 -9.19 -18.73
N ALA A 486 12.62 -8.32 -19.40
CA ALA A 486 12.80 -6.87 -19.28
C ALA A 486 12.37 -6.41 -17.88
N ILE A 487 13.24 -5.66 -17.18
CA ILE A 487 13.03 -5.34 -15.76
C ILE A 487 12.81 -3.85 -15.57
N THR A 488 11.77 -3.53 -14.83
CA THR A 488 11.57 -2.19 -14.25
C THR A 488 11.61 -2.30 -12.73
N VAL A 489 12.71 -1.89 -12.11
CA VAL A 489 12.77 -1.69 -10.66
C VAL A 489 12.14 -0.33 -10.35
N ARG A 490 11.16 -0.28 -9.46
CA ARG A 490 10.54 1.00 -9.07
C ARG A 490 11.37 1.68 -7.99
N PRO A 491 11.54 3.01 -8.04
CA PRO A 491 12.21 3.78 -6.98
C PRO A 491 11.64 3.50 -5.58
N ASN A 492 10.33 3.25 -5.46
CA ASN A 492 9.67 2.92 -4.19
C ASN A 492 10.20 1.64 -3.53
N MET A 493 10.71 0.67 -4.30
CA MET A 493 11.30 -0.56 -3.74
C MET A 493 12.62 -0.29 -3.04
N LEU A 494 13.29 0.80 -3.41
CA LEU A 494 14.57 1.22 -2.86
C LEU A 494 14.42 2.18 -1.68
N GLY A 495 13.19 2.48 -1.23
CA GLY A 495 12.95 3.52 -0.22
C GLY A 495 13.28 4.93 -0.73
N LEU A 496 13.43 5.07 -2.02
CA LEU A 496 13.74 6.31 -2.71
C LEU A 496 12.45 7.10 -2.91
N SER A 497 12.52 8.42 -2.95
CA SER A 497 11.37 9.32 -3.04
C SER A 497 10.38 8.88 -4.11
N THR A 498 9.08 8.84 -3.77
CA THR A 498 8.01 8.28 -4.60
C THR A 498 7.56 9.18 -5.74
N ASP A 499 8.13 10.36 -5.88
CA ASP A 499 7.69 11.35 -6.85
C ASP A 499 8.25 11.14 -8.27
N GLN A 500 8.86 9.98 -8.56
CA GLN A 500 9.52 9.78 -9.84
C GLN A 500 9.09 8.52 -10.56
N ASN A 501 8.29 8.71 -11.62
CA ASN A 501 8.16 7.82 -12.76
C ASN A 501 9.38 7.98 -13.70
N THR A 502 10.59 7.81 -13.21
CA THR A 502 11.77 7.93 -14.07
C THR A 502 12.05 6.66 -14.83
N ARG A 503 12.35 6.82 -16.10
CA ARG A 503 12.84 5.77 -17.00
C ARG A 503 14.15 5.17 -16.47
N TYR A 504 14.30 3.87 -16.65
CA TYR A 504 15.59 3.21 -16.78
C TYR A 504 16.13 3.43 -18.19
N SER A 505 16.45 4.63 -18.55
CA SER A 505 17.33 4.94 -19.66
C SER A 505 18.36 5.91 -19.16
N ASP A 506 19.54 5.46 -19.14
CA ASP A 506 20.82 6.09 -19.30
C ASP A 506 21.31 7.17 -18.34
N ARG A 507 20.48 7.84 -17.52
CA ARG A 507 20.96 8.77 -16.46
C ARG A 507 19.85 8.99 -15.44
N ALA A 508 19.94 8.35 -14.30
CA ALA A 508 19.16 8.72 -13.12
C ALA A 508 20.13 9.05 -11.98
N GLU A 509 19.92 10.20 -11.38
CA GLU A 509 20.68 10.65 -10.21
C GLU A 509 19.86 10.40 -8.95
N ILE A 510 20.26 9.50 -8.06
CA ILE A 510 19.65 9.29 -6.74
C ILE A 510 20.70 8.80 -5.76
N ASP A 511 20.64 9.29 -4.53
CA ASP A 511 21.53 8.90 -3.46
C ASP A 511 21.06 7.66 -2.70
N ILE A 512 22.00 6.78 -2.37
CA ILE A 512 21.76 5.67 -1.47
C ILE A 512 22.30 6.06 -0.10
N PRO A 513 21.48 5.99 0.96
CA PRO A 513 22.03 6.08 2.29
C PRO A 513 22.95 4.89 2.52
N ARG A 514 24.17 5.12 2.98
CA ARG A 514 24.96 4.04 3.60
C ARG A 514 24.05 3.39 4.65
N PRO A 515 23.93 2.06 4.70
CA PRO A 515 23.23 1.40 5.78
C PRO A 515 23.98 1.68 7.08
N ARG A 516 23.61 2.78 7.74
CA ARG A 516 23.98 2.91 9.15
C ARG A 516 23.11 1.95 9.92
N PRO A 517 23.67 1.15 10.82
CA PRO A 517 22.88 0.30 11.70
C PRO A 517 21.84 1.17 12.38
N TRP A 518 20.60 0.75 12.34
CA TRP A 518 19.57 1.34 13.17
C TRP A 518 20.00 1.09 14.62
N HIS A 519 20.56 2.10 15.28
CA HIS A 519 20.79 2.03 16.71
C HIS A 519 19.43 1.90 17.37
N THR A 520 19.06 0.70 17.75
CA THR A 520 18.03 0.49 18.75
C THR A 520 18.56 1.12 20.03
N PRO A 521 17.92 2.16 20.60
CA PRO A 521 18.19 2.52 21.99
C PRO A 521 17.99 1.24 22.80
N GLY A 522 19.00 0.86 23.60
CA GLY A 522 18.98 -0.39 24.37
C GLY A 522 17.72 -0.50 25.21
N HIS A 523 16.75 -1.22 24.74
CA HIS A 523 15.60 -1.63 25.54
C HIS A 523 16.01 -2.88 26.31
N LYS A 524 16.23 -2.68 27.62
CA LYS A 524 16.02 -3.74 28.59
C LYS A 524 14.59 -4.24 28.39
N THR A 525 14.45 -5.52 28.07
CA THR A 525 13.19 -6.24 27.99
C THR A 525 12.43 -6.10 29.33
N PRO A 526 11.25 -5.48 29.37
CA PRO A 526 10.35 -5.70 30.51
C PRO A 526 9.69 -7.06 30.30
N GLY A 527 9.63 -7.86 31.36
CA GLY A 527 9.02 -9.17 31.38
C GLY A 527 7.58 -9.17 30.84
N ALA A 528 7.26 -10.27 30.20
CA ALA A 528 5.96 -10.59 29.64
C ALA A 528 4.87 -10.63 30.70
N HIS A 529 4.13 -9.57 30.88
CA HIS A 529 2.78 -9.58 31.43
C HIS A 529 1.99 -8.44 30.79
N GLY A 530 1.29 -8.76 29.70
CA GLY A 530 0.28 -7.87 29.13
C GLY A 530 -1.04 -8.05 29.89
N PRO A 531 -1.79 -6.97 30.14
CA PRO A 531 -3.12 -7.08 30.70
C PRO A 531 -4.08 -7.71 29.70
N PRO A 532 -5.13 -8.43 30.16
CA PRO A 532 -6.15 -8.99 29.31
C PRO A 532 -6.91 -7.86 28.58
N GLY A 533 -7.10 -8.04 27.26
CA GLY A 533 -7.96 -7.18 26.47
C GLY A 533 -9.43 -7.44 26.82
N PRO A 534 -10.32 -6.47 26.60
CA PRO A 534 -11.75 -6.70 26.80
C PRO A 534 -12.23 -7.81 25.86
N GLU A 535 -12.83 -8.83 26.44
CA GLU A 535 -13.62 -9.84 25.74
C GLU A 535 -14.80 -9.14 25.06
N THR A 536 -14.89 -9.25 23.76
CA THR A 536 -16.07 -9.57 22.91
C THR A 536 -15.67 -9.53 21.46
#